data_316b2a0d85c23087a13041027f51ba68
#
_entry.id   316b2a0d85c23087a13041027f51ba68
#
_cell.length_a   1.000
_cell.length_b   1.000
_cell.length_c   1.000
_cell.angle_alpha   90.00
_cell.angle_beta   90.00
_cell.angle_gamma   90.00
#
_symmetry.space_group_name_H-M   'P 1'
#
loop_
_entity.id
_entity.type
_entity.pdbx_description
1 polymer ?
#
loop_
_entity_poly.entity_id
_entity_poly.type
_entity_poly.pdbx_seq_one_letter_code
_entity_poly.pdbx_strand_id
1 'polypeptide(L)'
;MNFSQIKPHVIIVLLFVLVSFAYFTPLLEGKRIDGHDVKTWIGMSKEISDYRESTGEEALWTNSLFSGMPAYQISVKYSSNLVRYIDKIISLGFPRPANLLFLYLLGFYLLLISLNIDYRIAAIGAFAYAFSSYFFIIIQAGHMTKAHAIAYLPMVVAAVLYT
;
A
#
# COMPACT_ATOMS: atom_id res chain seq x y z
N MET A 1 -0.61 -14.14 -26.70
CA MET A 1 0.57 -14.32 -25.82
C MET A 1 0.67 -15.79 -25.46
N ASN A 2 1.78 -16.46 -25.84
CA ASN A 2 1.94 -17.90 -25.57
C ASN A 2 2.32 -18.15 -24.11
N PHE A 3 1.90 -19.27 -23.53
CA PHE A 3 2.18 -19.65 -22.14
C PHE A 3 3.67 -19.58 -21.78
N SER A 4 4.56 -19.90 -22.73
CA SER A 4 6.01 -19.79 -22.57
C SER A 4 6.50 -18.34 -22.34
N GLN A 5 5.78 -17.35 -22.83
CA GLN A 5 6.12 -15.93 -22.66
C GLN A 5 5.62 -15.40 -21.31
N ILE A 6 4.52 -15.94 -20.77
CA ILE A 6 3.95 -15.51 -19.48
C ILE A 6 4.71 -16.11 -18.31
N LYS A 7 5.19 -17.35 -18.46
CA LYS A 7 5.85 -18.11 -17.39
C LYS A 7 6.94 -17.33 -16.62
N PRO A 8 7.89 -16.64 -17.27
CA PRO A 8 8.93 -15.89 -16.53
C PRO A 8 8.36 -14.75 -15.70
N HIS A 9 7.33 -14.04 -16.18
CA HIS A 9 6.68 -12.96 -15.44
C HIS A 9 5.96 -13.48 -14.19
N VAL A 10 5.29 -14.63 -14.29
CA VAL A 10 4.63 -15.28 -13.15
C VAL A 10 5.67 -15.66 -12.08
N ILE A 11 6.80 -16.23 -12.49
CA ILE A 11 7.88 -16.59 -11.56
C ILE A 11 8.41 -15.36 -10.82
N ILE A 12 8.60 -14.23 -11.52
CA ILE A 12 9.06 -12.97 -10.91
C ILE A 12 8.03 -12.43 -9.92
N VAL A 13 6.74 -12.45 -10.27
CA VAL A 13 5.68 -12.00 -9.35
C VAL A 13 5.62 -12.88 -8.10
N LEU A 14 5.76 -14.20 -8.24
CA LEU A 14 5.86 -15.11 -7.11
C LEU A 14 7.09 -14.84 -6.24
N LEU A 15 8.22 -14.51 -6.85
CA LEU A 15 9.42 -14.07 -6.14
C LEU A 15 9.17 -12.78 -5.36
N PHE A 16 8.45 -11.80 -5.93
CA PHE A 16 8.08 -10.57 -5.22
C PHE A 16 7.21 -10.83 -4.01
N VAL A 17 6.23 -11.75 -4.12
CA VAL A 17 5.42 -12.20 -2.98
C VAL A 17 6.31 -12.80 -1.90
N LEU A 18 7.16 -13.75 -2.27
CA LEU A 18 8.06 -14.42 -1.33
C LEU A 18 8.95 -13.42 -0.60
N VAL A 19 9.60 -12.50 -1.32
CA VAL A 19 10.49 -11.50 -0.75
C VAL A 19 9.75 -10.52 0.16
N SER A 20 8.52 -10.13 -0.20
CA SER A 20 7.72 -9.23 0.64
C SER A 20 7.39 -9.84 2.01
N PHE A 21 7.05 -11.13 2.06
CA PHE A 21 6.81 -11.83 3.32
C PHE A 21 8.10 -12.22 4.05
N ALA A 22 9.15 -12.58 3.33
CA ALA A 22 10.45 -12.88 3.94
C ALA A 22 11.05 -11.65 4.62
N TYR A 23 10.92 -10.46 4.03
CA TYR A 23 11.38 -9.22 4.63
C TYR A 23 10.56 -8.82 5.86
N PHE A 24 9.26 -9.02 5.81
CA PHE A 24 8.35 -8.73 6.91
C PHE A 24 7.91 -9.99 7.66
N THR A 25 8.83 -10.95 7.88
CA THR A 25 8.58 -12.20 8.61
C THR A 25 7.85 -11.99 9.95
N PRO A 26 8.16 -10.95 10.79
CA PRO A 26 7.44 -10.72 12.05
C PRO A 26 5.93 -10.52 11.88
N LEU A 27 5.47 -10.14 10.68
CA LEU A 27 4.05 -10.02 10.37
C LEU A 27 3.33 -11.38 10.42
N LEU A 28 4.02 -12.46 10.04
CA LEU A 28 3.50 -13.83 10.11
C LEU A 28 3.33 -14.31 11.55
N GLU A 29 4.06 -13.69 12.49
CA GLU A 29 3.94 -13.90 13.94
C GLU A 29 2.85 -13.01 14.57
N GLY A 30 2.06 -12.30 13.77
CA GLY A 30 1.03 -11.37 14.25
C GLY A 30 1.56 -10.02 14.76
N LYS A 31 2.86 -9.76 14.62
CA LYS A 31 3.45 -8.46 14.99
C LYS A 31 3.06 -7.38 13.98
N ARG A 32 2.98 -6.13 14.44
CA ARG A 32 2.66 -4.97 13.61
C ARG A 32 3.72 -3.89 13.78
N ILE A 33 3.90 -3.06 12.76
CA ILE A 33 4.75 -1.87 12.88
C ILE A 33 4.05 -0.87 13.79
N ASP A 34 4.77 -0.44 14.81
CA ASP A 34 4.33 0.51 15.81
C ASP A 34 4.85 1.92 15.46
N GLY A 35 4.31 2.48 14.36
CA GLY A 35 4.66 3.82 13.91
C GLY A 35 4.03 4.92 14.78
N HIS A 36 4.78 5.99 15.06
CA HIS A 36 4.31 7.12 15.85
C HIS A 36 3.02 7.73 15.27
N ASP A 37 2.96 7.96 13.97
CA ASP A 37 1.79 8.55 13.31
C ASP A 37 0.55 7.65 13.40
N VAL A 38 0.74 6.32 13.39
CA VAL A 38 -0.37 5.38 13.57
C VAL A 38 -0.98 5.50 14.95
N LYS A 39 -0.15 5.59 16.00
CA LYS A 39 -0.61 5.80 17.39
C LYS A 39 -1.35 7.13 17.54
N THR A 40 -0.77 8.18 16.99
CA THR A 40 -1.37 9.52 17.01
C THR A 40 -2.73 9.50 16.32
N TRP A 41 -2.82 8.89 15.12
CA TRP A 41 -4.09 8.76 14.40
C TRP A 41 -5.14 7.95 15.18
N ILE A 42 -4.75 6.85 15.83
CA ILE A 42 -5.66 6.05 16.68
C ILE A 42 -6.24 6.92 17.81
N GLY A 43 -5.39 7.71 18.48
CA GLY A 43 -5.84 8.62 19.53
C GLY A 43 -6.79 9.69 19.01
N MET A 44 -6.43 10.32 17.88
CA MET A 44 -7.24 11.38 17.25
C MET A 44 -8.59 10.88 16.76
N SER A 45 -8.66 9.64 16.26
CA SER A 45 -9.88 9.05 15.68
C SER A 45 -10.76 8.32 16.70
N LYS A 46 -10.36 8.25 17.98
CA LYS A 46 -11.06 7.46 18.97
C LYS A 46 -12.51 7.89 19.16
N GLU A 47 -12.78 9.17 19.37
CA GLU A 47 -14.13 9.72 19.54
C GLU A 47 -15.01 9.36 18.32
N ILE A 48 -14.48 9.50 17.10
CA ILE A 48 -15.16 9.17 15.86
C ILE A 48 -15.46 7.67 15.77
N SER A 49 -14.50 6.82 16.18
CA SER A 49 -14.68 5.37 16.21
C SER A 49 -15.74 4.94 17.22
N ASP A 50 -15.69 5.49 18.43
CA ASP A 50 -16.64 5.19 19.50
C ASP A 50 -18.09 5.61 19.10
N TYR A 51 -18.24 6.77 18.46
CA TYR A 51 -19.53 7.22 17.91
C TYR A 51 -20.04 6.24 16.84
N ARG A 52 -19.18 5.87 15.89
CA ARG A 52 -19.55 4.92 14.82
C ARG A 52 -19.93 3.54 15.37
N GLU A 53 -19.23 3.06 16.39
CA GLU A 53 -19.54 1.77 17.02
C GLU A 53 -20.86 1.79 17.78
N SER A 54 -21.21 2.91 18.41
CA SER A 54 -22.44 3.04 19.21
C SER A 54 -23.69 3.32 18.38
N THR A 55 -23.55 4.07 17.28
CA THR A 55 -24.69 4.52 16.47
C THR A 55 -24.82 3.83 15.11
N GLY A 56 -23.73 3.26 14.58
CA GLY A 56 -23.65 2.76 13.21
C GLY A 56 -23.51 3.84 12.15
N GLU A 57 -23.45 5.12 12.53
CA GLU A 57 -23.36 6.28 11.65
C GLU A 57 -21.97 6.90 11.63
N GLU A 58 -21.64 7.66 10.57
CA GLU A 58 -20.40 8.42 10.49
C GLU A 58 -20.54 9.77 11.20
N ALA A 59 -19.61 10.09 12.09
CA ALA A 59 -19.55 11.39 12.72
C ALA A 59 -19.17 12.46 11.70
N LEU A 60 -19.87 13.58 11.68
CA LEU A 60 -19.56 14.73 10.83
C LEU A 60 -18.59 15.70 11.50
N TRP A 61 -18.56 15.71 12.83
CA TRP A 61 -17.76 16.61 13.66
C TRP A 61 -17.10 15.83 14.80
N THR A 62 -15.93 16.27 15.23
CA THR A 62 -15.24 15.77 16.42
C THR A 62 -14.75 16.93 17.26
N ASN A 63 -14.81 16.78 18.59
CA ASN A 63 -14.30 17.76 19.54
C ASN A 63 -12.91 17.41 20.08
N SER A 64 -12.36 16.25 19.67
CA SER A 64 -11.08 15.74 20.21
C SER A 64 -9.86 16.57 19.85
N LEU A 65 -9.94 17.46 18.86
CA LEU A 65 -8.84 18.28 18.35
C LEU A 65 -9.27 19.70 18.06
N PHE A 66 -8.34 20.65 18.30
CA PHE A 66 -8.47 22.07 17.91
C PHE A 66 -9.79 22.73 18.35
N SER A 67 -10.36 22.33 19.47
CA SER A 67 -11.69 22.78 19.95
C SER A 67 -12.84 22.43 19.01
N GLY A 68 -12.62 21.47 18.14
CA GLY A 68 -13.60 20.95 17.18
C GLY A 68 -13.19 21.13 15.73
N MET A 69 -13.41 20.06 14.94
CA MET A 69 -13.13 20.07 13.50
C MET A 69 -13.96 19.02 12.76
N PRO A 70 -14.09 19.13 11.41
CA PRO A 70 -14.80 18.12 10.62
C PRO A 70 -14.15 16.73 10.76
N ALA A 71 -14.93 15.72 11.17
CA ALA A 71 -14.44 14.37 11.45
C ALA A 71 -13.86 13.66 10.22
N TYR A 72 -14.35 13.98 9.01
CA TYR A 72 -13.87 13.38 7.76
C TYR A 72 -12.40 13.72 7.44
N GLN A 73 -11.82 14.75 8.06
CA GLN A 73 -10.39 15.07 7.90
C GLN A 73 -9.49 14.13 8.72
N ILE A 74 -10.04 13.43 9.69
CA ILE A 74 -9.29 12.52 10.57
C ILE A 74 -9.60 11.07 10.22
N SER A 75 -10.88 10.69 10.21
CA SER A 75 -11.31 9.30 10.00
C SER A 75 -12.70 9.25 9.38
N VAL A 76 -12.80 8.59 8.23
CA VAL A 76 -14.07 8.34 7.56
C VAL A 76 -14.04 6.99 6.87
N LYS A 77 -15.18 6.30 6.85
CA LYS A 77 -15.37 5.06 6.09
C LYS A 77 -16.26 5.34 4.88
N TYR A 78 -15.63 5.48 3.72
CA TYR A 78 -16.38 5.63 2.47
C TYR A 78 -16.90 4.26 2.01
N SER A 79 -18.15 3.92 2.38
CA SER A 79 -18.78 2.64 2.02
C SER A 79 -18.90 2.44 0.51
N SER A 80 -19.12 3.52 -0.24
CA SER A 80 -19.27 3.51 -1.70
C SER A 80 -17.95 3.63 -2.48
N ASN A 81 -16.79 3.60 -1.81
CA ASN A 81 -15.50 3.67 -2.49
C ASN A 81 -15.12 2.33 -3.14
N LEU A 82 -15.50 2.16 -4.41
CA LEU A 82 -15.22 0.94 -5.18
C LEU A 82 -13.72 0.77 -5.48
N VAL A 83 -12.94 1.86 -5.51
CA VAL A 83 -11.48 1.82 -5.80
C VAL A 83 -10.73 0.96 -4.77
N ARG A 84 -11.19 0.90 -3.54
CA ARG A 84 -10.61 0.05 -2.49
C ARG A 84 -10.62 -1.45 -2.86
N TYR A 85 -11.58 -1.89 -3.67
CA TYR A 85 -11.63 -3.29 -4.12
C TYR A 85 -10.58 -3.55 -5.18
N ILE A 86 -10.33 -2.58 -6.06
CA ILE A 86 -9.25 -2.66 -7.05
C ILE A 86 -7.91 -2.73 -6.32
N ASP A 87 -7.70 -1.87 -5.33
CA ASP A 87 -6.52 -1.90 -4.46
C ASP A 87 -6.33 -3.27 -3.80
N LYS A 88 -7.38 -3.83 -3.23
CA LYS A 88 -7.34 -5.15 -2.60
C LYS A 88 -6.97 -6.27 -3.58
N ILE A 89 -7.43 -6.18 -4.82
CA ILE A 89 -7.11 -7.15 -5.88
C ILE A 89 -5.63 -7.01 -6.27
N ILE A 90 -5.16 -5.80 -6.58
CA ILE A 90 -3.78 -5.55 -7.02
C ILE A 90 -2.78 -5.91 -5.91
N SER A 91 -3.09 -5.57 -4.67
CA SER A 91 -2.25 -5.89 -3.50
C SER A 91 -2.40 -7.33 -3.00
N LEU A 92 -3.20 -8.17 -3.70
CA LEU A 92 -3.54 -9.55 -3.33
C LEU A 92 -4.15 -9.68 -1.91
N GLY A 93 -4.67 -8.60 -1.37
CA GLY A 93 -5.20 -8.55 -0.01
C GLY A 93 -4.16 -8.74 1.09
N PHE A 94 -2.87 -8.58 0.79
CA PHE A 94 -1.79 -8.77 1.76
C PHE A 94 -1.87 -7.75 2.90
N PRO A 95 -1.49 -8.17 4.12
CA PRO A 95 -1.45 -7.25 5.26
C PRO A 95 -0.35 -6.21 5.10
N ARG A 96 -0.56 -5.03 5.71
CA ARG A 96 0.48 -3.98 5.79
C ARG A 96 1.56 -4.41 6.79
N PRO A 97 2.84 -4.15 6.48
CA PRO A 97 3.38 -3.42 5.33
C PRO A 97 3.81 -4.30 4.15
N ALA A 98 3.65 -5.63 4.19
CA ALA A 98 4.08 -6.51 3.11
C ALA A 98 3.43 -6.16 1.76
N ASN A 99 2.16 -5.72 1.76
CA ASN A 99 1.48 -5.25 0.56
C ASN A 99 2.19 -4.04 -0.08
N LEU A 100 2.74 -3.13 0.71
CA LEU A 100 3.44 -1.95 0.18
C LEU A 100 4.72 -2.34 -0.55
N LEU A 101 5.54 -3.22 0.04
CA LEU A 101 6.76 -3.71 -0.60
C LEU A 101 6.43 -4.47 -1.89
N PHE A 102 5.40 -5.31 -1.85
CA PHE A 102 4.91 -6.01 -3.04
C PHE A 102 4.49 -5.02 -4.15
N LEU A 103 3.74 -3.97 -3.80
CA LEU A 103 3.29 -2.95 -4.74
C LEU A 103 4.45 -2.14 -5.33
N TYR A 104 5.49 -1.82 -4.53
CA TYR A 104 6.70 -1.16 -5.04
C TYR A 104 7.42 -2.03 -6.06
N LEU A 105 7.60 -3.33 -5.75
CA LEU A 105 8.22 -4.30 -6.66
C LEU A 105 7.40 -4.44 -7.94
N LEU A 106 6.11 -4.72 -7.82
CA LEU A 106 5.22 -4.93 -8.95
C LEU A 106 5.09 -3.68 -9.82
N GLY A 107 4.87 -2.52 -9.19
CA GLY A 107 4.65 -1.26 -9.90
C GLY A 107 5.84 -0.86 -10.75
N PHE A 108 7.03 -0.91 -10.18
CA PHE A 108 8.23 -0.55 -10.92
C PHE A 108 8.59 -1.59 -11.99
N TYR A 109 8.34 -2.87 -11.70
CA TYR A 109 8.49 -3.94 -12.70
C TYR A 109 7.60 -3.70 -13.92
N LEU A 110 6.32 -3.41 -13.71
CA LEU A 110 5.37 -3.12 -14.79
C LEU A 110 5.78 -1.88 -15.59
N LEU A 111 6.29 -0.85 -14.92
CA LEU A 111 6.82 0.33 -15.59
C LEU A 111 7.98 -0.02 -16.52
N LEU A 112 8.96 -0.81 -16.06
CA LEU A 112 10.09 -1.19 -16.90
C LEU A 112 9.67 -2.11 -18.06
N ILE A 113 8.70 -3.00 -17.84
CA ILE A 113 8.12 -3.82 -18.92
C ILE A 113 7.40 -2.94 -19.94
N SER A 114 6.66 -1.90 -19.54
CA SER A 114 6.01 -0.96 -20.47
C SER A 114 7.01 -0.18 -21.33
N LEU A 115 8.23 -0.01 -20.83
CA LEU A 115 9.35 0.58 -21.57
C LEU A 115 10.13 -0.43 -22.45
N ASN A 116 9.58 -1.65 -22.62
CA ASN A 116 10.20 -2.74 -23.39
C ASN A 116 11.58 -3.19 -22.85
N ILE A 117 11.82 -3.01 -21.54
CA ILE A 117 13.03 -3.52 -20.89
C ILE A 117 12.91 -5.03 -20.67
N ASP A 118 14.00 -5.78 -20.91
CA ASP A 118 14.05 -7.22 -20.66
C ASP A 118 13.59 -7.54 -19.23
N TYR A 119 12.78 -8.58 -19.08
CA TYR A 119 12.12 -8.93 -17.82
C TYR A 119 13.10 -9.21 -16.66
N ARG A 120 14.33 -9.66 -16.96
CA ARG A 120 15.37 -9.92 -15.95
C ARG A 120 15.93 -8.61 -15.42
N ILE A 121 16.23 -7.67 -16.33
CA ILE A 121 16.71 -6.33 -15.98
C ILE A 121 15.59 -5.57 -15.25
N ALA A 122 14.36 -5.70 -15.73
CA ALA A 122 13.17 -5.11 -15.08
C ALA A 122 12.99 -5.62 -13.63
N ALA A 123 13.23 -6.93 -13.39
CA ALA A 123 13.18 -7.48 -12.04
C ALA A 123 14.28 -6.87 -11.14
N ILE A 124 15.52 -6.77 -11.63
CA ILE A 124 16.63 -6.15 -10.88
C ILE A 124 16.30 -4.67 -10.57
N GLY A 125 15.80 -3.92 -11.56
CA GLY A 125 15.38 -2.54 -11.36
C GLY A 125 14.25 -2.39 -10.33
N ALA A 126 13.27 -3.32 -10.34
CA ALA A 126 12.21 -3.36 -9.35
C ALA A 126 12.75 -3.56 -7.93
N PHE A 127 13.72 -4.45 -7.73
CA PHE A 127 14.39 -4.62 -6.45
C PHE A 127 15.16 -3.35 -6.04
N ALA A 128 15.93 -2.77 -6.92
CA ALA A 128 16.68 -1.54 -6.63
C ALA A 128 15.76 -0.38 -6.20
N TYR A 129 14.62 -0.22 -6.87
CA TYR A 129 13.61 0.77 -6.52
C TYR A 129 12.95 0.46 -5.17
N ALA A 130 12.39 -0.75 -5.02
CA ALA A 130 11.59 -1.13 -3.87
C ALA A 130 12.39 -1.17 -2.56
N PHE A 131 13.69 -1.45 -2.63
CA PHE A 131 14.61 -1.46 -1.48
C PHE A 131 15.30 -0.11 -1.24
N SER A 132 14.82 0.97 -1.85
CA SER A 132 15.27 2.32 -1.50
C SER A 132 14.98 2.61 -0.04
N SER A 133 15.97 3.12 0.70
CA SER A 133 15.88 3.43 2.12
C SER A 133 14.72 4.37 2.47
N TYR A 134 14.41 5.30 1.58
CA TYR A 134 13.30 6.24 1.77
C TYR A 134 11.95 5.54 2.01
N PHE A 135 11.66 4.46 1.29
CA PHE A 135 10.38 3.76 1.45
C PHE A 135 10.26 3.09 2.81
N PHE A 136 11.33 2.52 3.32
CA PHE A 136 11.33 1.92 4.66
C PHE A 136 11.23 2.98 5.76
N ILE A 137 11.86 4.15 5.58
CA ILE A 137 11.77 5.27 6.51
C ILE A 137 10.31 5.75 6.64
N ILE A 138 9.61 5.97 5.53
CA ILE A 138 8.21 6.45 5.58
C ILE A 138 7.25 5.38 6.11
N ILE A 139 7.50 4.09 5.84
CA ILE A 139 6.73 2.99 6.41
C ILE A 139 6.96 2.91 7.92
N GLN A 140 8.21 3.00 8.38
CA GLN A 140 8.54 2.98 9.81
C GLN A 140 7.95 4.18 10.56
N ALA A 141 7.95 5.36 9.96
CA ALA A 141 7.33 6.56 10.53
C ALA A 141 5.81 6.45 10.67
N GLY A 142 5.17 5.56 9.90
CA GLY A 142 3.71 5.39 9.90
C GLY A 142 2.98 6.17 8.80
N HIS A 143 3.70 6.80 7.86
CA HIS A 143 3.11 7.55 6.74
C HIS A 143 2.47 6.62 5.68
N MET A 144 1.56 5.76 6.12
CA MET A 144 1.01 4.67 5.31
C MET A 144 0.27 5.13 4.06
N THR A 145 -0.47 6.25 4.15
CA THR A 145 -1.19 6.81 3.00
C THR A 145 -0.23 7.31 1.92
N LYS A 146 0.84 7.99 2.34
CA LYS A 146 1.89 8.47 1.45
C LYS A 146 2.64 7.30 0.80
N ALA A 147 3.02 6.30 1.60
CA ALA A 147 3.69 5.09 1.12
C ALA A 147 2.83 4.37 0.07
N HIS A 148 1.52 4.28 0.30
CA HIS A 148 0.58 3.67 -0.62
C HIS A 148 0.44 4.46 -1.94
N ALA A 149 0.31 5.79 -1.86
CA ALA A 149 0.24 6.63 -3.06
C ALA A 149 1.50 6.50 -3.93
N ILE A 150 2.68 6.49 -3.31
CA ILE A 150 3.96 6.31 -4.01
C ILE A 150 4.05 4.91 -4.65
N ALA A 151 3.48 3.87 -4.04
CA ALA A 151 3.48 2.52 -4.60
C ALA A 151 2.74 2.42 -5.94
N TYR A 152 1.69 3.20 -6.13
CA TYR A 152 0.93 3.26 -7.38
C TYR A 152 1.54 4.15 -8.45
N LEU A 153 2.41 5.09 -8.09
CA LEU A 153 3.00 6.05 -9.03
C LEU A 153 3.63 5.37 -10.26
N PRO A 154 4.50 4.35 -10.12
CA PRO A 154 5.08 3.68 -11.29
C PRO A 154 4.02 2.99 -12.17
N MET A 155 2.96 2.43 -11.59
CA MET A 155 1.88 1.80 -12.35
C MET A 155 1.09 2.82 -13.19
N VAL A 156 0.82 4.00 -12.62
CA VAL A 156 0.15 5.10 -13.34
C VAL A 156 1.01 5.55 -14.52
N VAL A 157 2.31 5.74 -14.30
CA VAL A 157 3.25 6.10 -15.38
C VAL A 157 3.30 5.01 -16.45
N ALA A 158 3.34 3.74 -16.05
CA ALA A 158 3.30 2.61 -16.97
C ALA A 158 2.04 2.60 -17.84
N ALA A 159 0.88 2.87 -17.23
CA ALA A 159 -0.39 2.93 -17.95
C ALA A 159 -0.41 4.08 -18.98
N VAL A 160 0.11 5.25 -18.62
CA VAL A 160 0.21 6.41 -19.54
C VAL A 160 1.17 6.12 -20.71
N LEU A 161 2.27 5.41 -20.46
CA LEU A 161 3.24 5.08 -21.53
C LEU A 161 2.77 3.95 -22.44
N TYR A 162 1.85 3.12 -21.97
CA TYR A 162 1.34 1.98 -22.74
C TYR A 162 0.19 2.38 -23.70
N THR A 163 -0.43 3.54 -23.50
CA THR A 163 -1.48 4.09 -24.39
C THR A 163 -0.88 4.77 -25.58
#